data_499db8a7f53ac82396147aadd25e219f
#
_entry.id   499db8a7f53ac82396147aadd25e219f
#
_cell.length_a   1.000
_cell.length_b   1.000
_cell.length_c   1.000
_cell.angle_alpha   90.00
_cell.angle_beta   90.00
_cell.angle_gamma   90.00
#
_symmetry.space_group_name_H-M   'P 1'
#
loop_
_entity.id
_entity.type
_entity.pdbx_description
1 polymer ?
#
loop_
_entity_poly.entity_id
_entity_poly.type
_entity_poly.pdbx_seq_one_letter_code
_entity_poly.pdbx_strand_id
1 'polypeptide(L)'
;GRCWLFSSLNVARFVAKKNMNLKEFEFSQNYAMYYDKLERVNYFLKDVAALVAAGEPSDSRLMQHLLADVMGDGGQWTMAMNVYKKYGAVPKDLFPETESSKNTGEMNIQLRHMLHTAVAHMYAADGDASKVEAIIADATAAGHRILTIHLGEPPVSFDWEWTDKDGEFHRDGEITPVEFWKKYVGLADLEDYVCLVDDPRTEHAKGKKIGIEHLGNVAGGDATEYLNVPNQFMKDCVKQILVEQGIPVWFGADCHPFMDRENGAWATDLFEYGRVYDVDFDLDKEARVRFGDSAMNHAMAFAGVDVADDGTTRRWRVENSWGAKIADKGYFTMSDDWFTEYVYEVAVPKAL
;
A
#
# COMPACT_ATOMS: atom_id res chain seq x y z
N GLY A 1 4.45 3.11 -8.80
CA GLY A 1 3.91 3.24 -7.55
C GLY A 1 3.21 2.09 -6.84
N ARG A 2 3.39 0.80 -7.23
CA ARG A 2 2.72 -0.35 -6.56
C ARG A 2 3.43 -0.90 -5.31
N CYS A 3 4.38 -0.17 -4.74
CA CYS A 3 5.18 -0.63 -3.60
C CYS A 3 4.33 -1.16 -2.43
N TRP A 4 3.23 -0.51 -2.12
CA TRP A 4 2.31 -0.87 -1.05
C TRP A 4 1.64 -2.25 -1.25
N LEU A 5 1.31 -2.62 -2.51
CA LEU A 5 0.80 -3.95 -2.86
C LEU A 5 1.92 -5.00 -2.78
N PHE A 6 3.11 -4.70 -3.31
CA PHE A 6 4.25 -5.62 -3.23
C PHE A 6 4.60 -5.93 -1.77
N SER A 7 4.74 -4.90 -0.93
CA SER A 7 5.11 -5.09 0.48
C SER A 7 4.02 -5.79 1.29
N SER A 8 2.73 -5.48 1.07
CA SER A 8 1.64 -6.19 1.77
C SER A 8 1.53 -7.67 1.34
N LEU A 9 1.70 -7.96 0.04
CA LEU A 9 1.76 -9.34 -0.44
C LEU A 9 3.02 -10.08 0.02
N ASN A 10 4.14 -9.39 0.26
CA ASN A 10 5.33 -9.99 0.85
C ASN A 10 5.09 -10.43 2.31
N VAL A 11 4.35 -9.64 3.09
CA VAL A 11 3.91 -10.06 4.43
C VAL A 11 2.97 -11.27 4.33
N ALA A 12 1.95 -11.21 3.49
CA ALA A 12 1.01 -12.32 3.27
C ALA A 12 1.70 -13.59 2.75
N ARG A 13 2.67 -13.44 1.86
CA ARG A 13 3.48 -14.55 1.32
C ARG A 13 4.18 -15.34 2.42
N PHE A 14 4.69 -14.66 3.44
CA PHE A 14 5.34 -15.33 4.56
C PHE A 14 4.38 -16.29 5.27
N VAL A 15 3.16 -15.84 5.55
CA VAL A 15 2.11 -16.64 6.19
C VAL A 15 1.70 -17.81 5.27
N ALA A 16 1.43 -17.52 3.99
CA ALA A 16 1.02 -18.51 3.01
C ALA A 16 2.08 -19.62 2.82
N LYS A 17 3.36 -19.25 2.72
CA LYS A 17 4.48 -20.22 2.63
C LYS A 17 4.53 -21.15 3.84
N LYS A 18 4.34 -20.63 5.04
CA LYS A 18 4.30 -21.41 6.27
C LYS A 18 3.13 -22.40 6.27
N ASN A 19 1.94 -21.94 5.89
CA ASN A 19 0.71 -22.75 5.90
C ASN A 19 0.69 -23.82 4.79
N MET A 20 1.32 -23.57 3.65
CA MET A 20 1.47 -24.53 2.55
C MET A 20 2.78 -25.34 2.62
N ASN A 21 3.63 -25.12 3.62
CA ASN A 21 4.95 -25.73 3.75
C ASN A 21 5.82 -25.53 2.49
N LEU A 22 5.75 -24.36 1.85
CA LEU A 22 6.48 -24.08 0.61
C LEU A 22 7.84 -23.43 0.87
N LYS A 23 8.82 -23.76 0.04
CA LYS A 23 10.12 -23.10 0.02
C LYS A 23 10.05 -21.73 -0.65
N GLU A 24 9.36 -21.66 -1.79
CA GLU A 24 9.17 -20.44 -2.58
C GLU A 24 7.70 -20.29 -2.96
N PHE A 25 7.21 -19.08 -2.92
CA PHE A 25 5.85 -18.71 -3.32
C PHE A 25 5.76 -17.20 -3.56
N GLU A 26 4.97 -16.79 -4.52
CA GLU A 26 4.60 -15.39 -4.73
C GLU A 26 3.12 -15.26 -5.10
N PHE A 27 2.48 -14.20 -4.62
CA PHE A 27 1.17 -13.77 -5.10
C PHE A 27 1.29 -12.91 -6.36
N SER A 28 0.22 -12.86 -7.16
CA SER A 28 0.10 -11.94 -8.27
C SER A 28 -0.16 -10.51 -7.79
N GLN A 29 0.79 -9.63 -8.02
CA GLN A 29 0.64 -8.20 -7.78
C GLN A 29 -0.24 -7.55 -8.86
N ASN A 30 -0.26 -8.12 -10.07
CA ASN A 30 -1.12 -7.68 -11.16
C ASN A 30 -2.61 -7.90 -10.83
N TYR A 31 -2.95 -9.04 -10.20
CA TYR A 31 -4.30 -9.34 -9.73
C TYR A 31 -4.79 -8.31 -8.71
N ALA A 32 -3.99 -8.04 -7.69
CA ALA A 32 -4.30 -7.05 -6.68
C ALA A 32 -4.45 -5.64 -7.28
N MET A 33 -3.57 -5.25 -8.21
CA MET A 33 -3.67 -3.96 -8.91
C MET A 33 -4.92 -3.86 -9.79
N TYR A 34 -5.31 -4.92 -10.48
CA TYR A 34 -6.52 -4.92 -11.30
C TYR A 34 -7.74 -4.53 -10.48
N TYR A 35 -7.94 -5.19 -9.34
CA TYR A 35 -9.08 -4.92 -8.48
C TYR A 35 -8.95 -3.60 -7.71
N ASP A 36 -7.75 -3.20 -7.30
CA ASP A 36 -7.54 -1.85 -6.74
C ASP A 36 -7.99 -0.77 -7.74
N LYS A 37 -7.55 -0.85 -9.00
CA LYS A 37 -7.92 0.13 -10.03
C LYS A 37 -9.42 0.11 -10.33
N LEU A 38 -10.03 -1.05 -10.43
CA LEU A 38 -11.47 -1.18 -10.66
C LEU A 38 -12.29 -0.58 -9.52
N GLU A 39 -11.89 -0.88 -8.29
CA GLU A 39 -12.55 -0.34 -7.10
C GLU A 39 -12.34 1.17 -6.97
N ARG A 40 -11.15 1.70 -7.29
CA ARG A 40 -10.90 3.16 -7.32
C ARG A 40 -11.81 3.88 -8.31
N VAL A 41 -12.07 3.29 -9.48
CA VAL A 41 -13.05 3.84 -10.42
C VAL A 41 -14.41 4.01 -9.74
N ASN A 42 -14.93 2.96 -9.10
CA ASN A 42 -16.21 3.00 -8.41
C ASN A 42 -16.20 3.93 -7.18
N TYR A 43 -15.15 3.88 -6.38
CA TYR A 43 -14.97 4.72 -5.19
C TYR A 43 -14.99 6.21 -5.56
N PHE A 44 -14.14 6.61 -6.51
CA PHE A 44 -14.05 7.98 -6.98
C PHE A 44 -15.37 8.51 -7.55
N LEU A 45 -16.04 7.70 -8.40
CA LEU A 45 -17.31 8.10 -8.99
C LEU A 45 -18.41 8.32 -7.94
N LYS A 46 -18.48 7.47 -6.93
CA LYS A 46 -19.44 7.61 -5.83
C LYS A 46 -19.13 8.81 -4.93
N ASP A 47 -17.86 9.01 -4.62
CA ASP A 47 -17.40 10.11 -3.78
C ASP A 47 -17.70 11.47 -4.46
N VAL A 48 -17.32 11.61 -5.73
CA VAL A 48 -17.61 12.81 -6.53
C VAL A 48 -19.10 13.00 -6.74
N ALA A 49 -19.88 11.94 -6.99
CA ALA A 49 -21.33 12.06 -7.13
C ALA A 49 -22.00 12.61 -5.86
N ALA A 50 -21.52 12.21 -4.67
CA ALA A 50 -22.00 12.76 -3.39
C ALA A 50 -21.67 14.25 -3.25
N LEU A 51 -20.47 14.68 -3.66
CA LEU A 51 -20.05 16.08 -3.65
C LEU A 51 -20.87 16.93 -4.63
N VAL A 52 -21.08 16.43 -5.86
CA VAL A 52 -21.92 17.10 -6.87
C VAL A 52 -23.35 17.24 -6.36
N ALA A 53 -23.92 16.19 -5.76
CA ALA A 53 -25.26 16.24 -5.17
C ALA A 53 -25.35 17.22 -3.98
N ALA A 54 -24.26 17.43 -3.25
CA ALA A 54 -24.17 18.44 -2.19
C ALA A 54 -23.95 19.88 -2.72
N GLY A 55 -23.81 20.04 -4.03
CA GLY A 55 -23.61 21.35 -4.67
C GLY A 55 -22.16 21.83 -4.66
N GLU A 56 -21.19 20.95 -4.47
CA GLU A 56 -19.77 21.32 -4.51
C GLU A 56 -19.39 21.86 -5.90
N PRO A 57 -18.81 23.08 -6.00
CA PRO A 57 -18.43 23.64 -7.29
C PRO A 57 -17.29 22.85 -7.97
N SER A 58 -17.35 22.74 -9.30
CA SER A 58 -16.31 22.02 -10.08
C SER A 58 -14.92 22.65 -9.99
N ASP A 59 -14.84 23.95 -9.69
CA ASP A 59 -13.61 24.73 -9.53
C ASP A 59 -13.22 24.93 -8.06
N SER A 60 -13.89 24.27 -7.12
CA SER A 60 -13.52 24.32 -5.71
C SER A 60 -12.14 23.66 -5.49
N ARG A 61 -11.46 24.10 -4.42
CA ARG A 61 -10.16 23.53 -4.05
C ARG A 61 -10.24 22.01 -3.82
N LEU A 62 -11.33 21.51 -3.20
CA LEU A 62 -11.56 20.11 -2.95
C LEU A 62 -11.70 19.34 -4.26
N MET A 63 -12.61 19.77 -5.13
CA MET A 63 -12.84 19.09 -6.41
C MET A 63 -11.59 19.09 -7.28
N GLN A 64 -10.87 20.20 -7.37
CA GLN A 64 -9.61 20.27 -8.12
C GLN A 64 -8.52 19.36 -7.53
N HIS A 65 -8.47 19.21 -6.21
CA HIS A 65 -7.57 18.25 -5.55
C HIS A 65 -7.92 16.81 -5.92
N LEU A 66 -9.19 16.42 -5.86
CA LEU A 66 -9.64 15.07 -6.20
C LEU A 66 -9.43 14.73 -7.68
N LEU A 67 -9.59 15.71 -8.57
CA LEU A 67 -9.37 15.54 -10.01
C LEU A 67 -7.88 15.49 -10.41
N ALA A 68 -6.97 15.99 -9.59
CA ALA A 68 -5.55 16.10 -9.96
C ALA A 68 -4.85 14.73 -10.11
N ASP A 69 -5.13 13.77 -9.24
CA ASP A 69 -4.51 12.43 -9.26
C ASP A 69 -5.53 11.30 -9.01
N VAL A 70 -6.50 11.18 -9.91
CA VAL A 70 -7.64 10.24 -9.78
C VAL A 70 -7.21 8.77 -9.80
N MET A 71 -6.16 8.44 -10.56
CA MET A 71 -5.71 7.06 -10.83
C MET A 71 -4.25 6.82 -10.48
N GLY A 72 -3.76 7.47 -9.42
CA GLY A 72 -2.44 7.21 -8.85
C GLY A 72 -2.24 5.73 -8.49
N ASP A 73 -0.99 5.27 -8.52
CA ASP A 73 -0.62 3.88 -8.21
C ASP A 73 -0.34 3.64 -6.73
N GLY A 74 -0.26 4.71 -5.93
CA GLY A 74 -0.01 4.65 -4.49
C GLY A 74 -1.19 4.13 -3.68
N GLY A 75 -0.95 3.69 -2.46
CA GLY A 75 -1.99 3.27 -1.52
C GLY A 75 -1.44 2.92 -0.16
N GLN A 76 -2.34 2.58 0.75
CA GLN A 76 -2.08 2.33 2.16
C GLN A 76 -2.37 0.87 2.53
N TRP A 77 -1.92 0.44 3.72
CA TRP A 77 -2.20 -0.90 4.22
C TRP A 77 -3.70 -1.24 4.21
N THR A 78 -4.55 -0.37 4.77
CA THR A 78 -6.00 -0.57 4.84
C THR A 78 -6.62 -0.74 3.44
N MET A 79 -6.13 0.01 2.46
CA MET A 79 -6.58 -0.10 1.07
C MET A 79 -6.23 -1.47 0.46
N ALA A 80 -5.04 -2.03 0.77
CA ALA A 80 -4.66 -3.37 0.36
C ALA A 80 -5.57 -4.42 1.00
N MET A 81 -5.81 -4.31 2.31
CA MET A 81 -6.70 -5.23 3.02
C MET A 81 -8.13 -5.20 2.48
N ASN A 82 -8.66 -4.02 2.12
CA ASN A 82 -9.97 -3.89 1.49
C ASN A 82 -10.07 -4.68 0.17
N VAL A 83 -9.01 -4.64 -0.65
CA VAL A 83 -8.95 -5.42 -1.90
C VAL A 83 -8.91 -6.92 -1.59
N TYR A 84 -8.05 -7.37 -0.68
CA TYR A 84 -7.92 -8.80 -0.37
C TYR A 84 -9.15 -9.38 0.33
N LYS A 85 -9.82 -8.61 1.17
CA LYS A 85 -11.12 -8.99 1.77
C LYS A 85 -12.17 -9.28 0.72
N LYS A 86 -12.26 -8.44 -0.30
CA LYS A 86 -13.32 -8.51 -1.30
C LYS A 86 -13.00 -9.50 -2.43
N TYR A 87 -11.75 -9.55 -2.87
CA TYR A 87 -11.34 -10.28 -4.06
C TYR A 87 -10.34 -11.40 -3.82
N GLY A 88 -9.79 -11.50 -2.61
CA GLY A 88 -8.73 -12.45 -2.31
C GLY A 88 -7.43 -12.16 -3.04
N ALA A 89 -6.67 -13.21 -3.30
CA ALA A 89 -5.44 -13.17 -4.08
C ALA A 89 -5.21 -14.50 -4.79
N VAL A 90 -4.35 -14.49 -5.81
CA VAL A 90 -4.01 -15.68 -6.58
C VAL A 90 -2.49 -15.86 -6.65
N PRO A 91 -1.98 -17.08 -6.86
CA PRO A 91 -0.59 -17.34 -7.19
C PRO A 91 -0.14 -16.52 -8.42
N LYS A 92 1.11 -16.10 -8.42
CA LYS A 92 1.69 -15.20 -9.45
C LYS A 92 1.51 -15.71 -10.89
N ASP A 93 1.71 -17.01 -11.08
CA ASP A 93 1.69 -17.63 -12.42
C ASP A 93 0.28 -17.70 -13.03
N LEU A 94 -0.77 -17.59 -12.21
CA LEU A 94 -2.16 -17.60 -12.69
C LEU A 94 -2.64 -16.26 -13.25
N PHE A 95 -2.00 -15.16 -12.82
CA PHE A 95 -2.28 -13.83 -13.37
C PHE A 95 -0.97 -13.03 -13.41
N PRO A 96 -0.13 -13.29 -14.42
CA PRO A 96 1.23 -12.75 -14.50
C PRO A 96 1.24 -11.25 -14.83
N GLU A 97 2.40 -10.64 -14.66
CA GLU A 97 2.64 -9.25 -15.04
C GLU A 97 2.52 -9.08 -16.57
N THR A 98 1.84 -8.00 -16.98
CA THR A 98 1.76 -7.54 -18.38
C THR A 98 2.75 -6.41 -18.63
N GLU A 99 2.87 -5.93 -19.88
CA GLU A 99 3.63 -4.72 -20.16
C GLU A 99 3.01 -3.49 -19.49
N SER A 100 1.68 -3.37 -19.53
CA SER A 100 0.96 -2.27 -18.89
C SER A 100 1.02 -2.33 -17.35
N SER A 101 1.12 -3.50 -16.73
CA SER A 101 1.28 -3.59 -15.28
C SER A 101 2.65 -3.13 -14.82
N LYS A 102 3.68 -3.27 -15.65
CA LYS A 102 5.04 -2.76 -15.40
C LYS A 102 5.18 -1.28 -15.69
N ASN A 103 4.39 -0.77 -16.65
CA ASN A 103 4.39 0.62 -17.09
C ASN A 103 2.95 1.15 -17.16
N THR A 104 2.40 1.57 -16.04
CA THR A 104 0.99 1.93 -15.85
C THR A 104 0.58 3.27 -16.46
N GLY A 105 1.54 4.09 -16.92
CA GLY A 105 1.30 5.48 -17.31
C GLY A 105 0.18 5.66 -18.33
N GLU A 106 0.22 4.92 -19.45
CA GLU A 106 -0.79 5.03 -20.51
C GLU A 106 -2.18 4.56 -20.03
N MET A 107 -2.25 3.44 -19.34
CA MET A 107 -3.50 2.92 -18.78
C MET A 107 -4.12 3.94 -17.81
N ASN A 108 -3.32 4.52 -16.93
CA ASN A 108 -3.79 5.50 -15.96
C ASN A 108 -4.28 6.79 -16.64
N ILE A 109 -3.64 7.21 -17.75
CA ILE A 109 -4.11 8.35 -18.56
C ILE A 109 -5.51 8.08 -19.12
N GLN A 110 -5.75 6.91 -19.72
CA GLN A 110 -7.04 6.56 -20.29
C GLN A 110 -8.13 6.47 -19.22
N LEU A 111 -7.85 5.83 -18.10
CA LEU A 111 -8.78 5.78 -16.97
C LEU A 111 -9.12 7.17 -16.43
N ARG A 112 -8.10 8.04 -16.28
CA ARG A 112 -8.32 9.44 -15.86
C ARG A 112 -9.19 10.21 -16.83
N HIS A 113 -8.94 10.12 -18.15
CA HIS A 113 -9.78 10.77 -19.17
C HIS A 113 -11.23 10.31 -19.10
N MET A 114 -11.46 9.03 -18.94
CA MET A 114 -12.79 8.45 -18.77
C MET A 114 -13.48 9.02 -17.54
N LEU A 115 -12.77 9.07 -16.39
CA LEU A 115 -13.33 9.58 -15.14
C LEU A 115 -13.62 11.07 -15.20
N HIS A 116 -12.73 11.88 -15.77
CA HIS A 116 -13.00 13.32 -15.98
C HIS A 116 -14.22 13.56 -16.86
N THR A 117 -14.40 12.73 -17.90
CA THR A 117 -15.61 12.78 -18.76
C THR A 117 -16.86 12.44 -17.97
N ALA A 118 -16.82 11.39 -17.13
CA ALA A 118 -17.94 11.03 -16.28
C ALA A 118 -18.31 12.15 -15.29
N VAL A 119 -17.32 12.79 -14.65
CA VAL A 119 -17.54 13.93 -13.74
C VAL A 119 -18.18 15.10 -14.48
N ALA A 120 -17.70 15.46 -15.67
CA ALA A 120 -18.31 16.53 -16.49
C ALA A 120 -19.80 16.24 -16.81
N HIS A 121 -20.12 14.98 -17.12
CA HIS A 121 -21.50 14.55 -17.35
C HIS A 121 -22.34 14.59 -16.05
N MET A 122 -21.78 14.30 -14.86
CA MET A 122 -22.48 14.41 -13.59
C MET A 122 -22.91 15.86 -13.33
N TYR A 123 -22.03 16.82 -13.56
CA TYR A 123 -22.37 18.24 -13.45
C TYR A 123 -23.44 18.66 -14.47
N ALA A 124 -23.38 18.14 -15.70
CA ALA A 124 -24.38 18.42 -16.73
C ALA A 124 -25.73 17.72 -16.49
N ALA A 125 -25.79 16.74 -15.59
CA ALA A 125 -27.04 16.06 -15.23
C ALA A 125 -27.99 16.93 -14.37
N ASP A 126 -27.53 18.07 -13.89
CA ASP A 126 -28.33 19.12 -13.19
C ASP A 126 -29.19 18.55 -12.03
N GLY A 127 -28.58 17.71 -11.20
CA GLY A 127 -29.21 17.10 -10.03
C GLY A 127 -30.10 15.86 -10.32
N ASP A 128 -30.17 15.40 -11.56
CA ASP A 128 -30.89 14.17 -11.94
C ASP A 128 -30.13 12.92 -11.43
N ALA A 129 -30.52 12.40 -10.27
CA ALA A 129 -29.91 11.24 -9.65
C ALA A 129 -29.90 10.00 -10.54
N SER A 130 -30.96 9.77 -11.34
CA SER A 130 -31.05 8.61 -12.24
C SER A 130 -30.01 8.68 -13.36
N LYS A 131 -29.75 9.87 -13.90
CA LYS A 131 -28.67 10.10 -14.86
C LYS A 131 -27.30 9.88 -14.24
N VAL A 132 -27.08 10.36 -13.01
CA VAL A 132 -25.82 10.17 -12.29
C VAL A 132 -25.55 8.67 -12.04
N GLU A 133 -26.53 7.90 -11.62
CA GLU A 133 -26.40 6.45 -11.46
C GLU A 133 -26.05 5.74 -12.78
N ALA A 134 -26.67 6.12 -13.88
CA ALA A 134 -26.33 5.59 -15.21
C ALA A 134 -24.88 5.93 -15.61
N ILE A 135 -24.43 7.17 -15.37
CA ILE A 135 -23.04 7.59 -15.62
C ILE A 135 -22.05 6.74 -14.81
N ILE A 136 -22.33 6.49 -13.53
CA ILE A 136 -21.48 5.65 -12.68
C ILE A 136 -21.40 4.23 -13.23
N ALA A 137 -22.54 3.63 -13.59
CA ALA A 137 -22.59 2.28 -14.14
C ALA A 137 -21.82 2.16 -15.45
N ASP A 138 -22.03 3.08 -16.40
CA ASP A 138 -21.37 3.10 -17.70
C ASP A 138 -19.85 3.32 -17.56
N ALA A 139 -19.42 4.25 -16.72
CA ALA A 139 -18.01 4.52 -16.48
C ALA A 139 -17.32 3.35 -15.76
N THR A 140 -18.00 2.69 -14.80
CA THR A 140 -17.45 1.49 -14.14
C THR A 140 -17.28 0.34 -15.15
N ALA A 141 -18.26 0.11 -16.04
CA ALA A 141 -18.14 -0.88 -17.10
C ALA A 141 -17.04 -0.54 -18.13
N ALA A 142 -16.85 0.74 -18.44
CA ALA A 142 -15.75 1.20 -19.29
C ALA A 142 -14.39 0.99 -18.60
N GLY A 143 -14.29 1.28 -17.32
CA GLY A 143 -13.08 1.02 -16.52
C GLY A 143 -12.70 -0.46 -16.53
N HIS A 144 -13.66 -1.34 -16.30
CA HIS A 144 -13.46 -2.80 -16.40
C HIS A 144 -12.89 -3.20 -17.78
N ARG A 145 -13.47 -2.69 -18.88
CA ARG A 145 -12.96 -3.00 -20.24
C ARG A 145 -11.52 -2.50 -20.45
N ILE A 146 -11.21 -1.28 -20.01
CA ILE A 146 -9.85 -0.72 -20.12
C ILE A 146 -8.88 -1.61 -19.35
N LEU A 147 -9.18 -1.94 -18.09
CA LEU A 147 -8.34 -2.77 -17.26
C LEU A 147 -8.12 -4.17 -17.85
N THR A 148 -9.16 -4.80 -18.35
CA THR A 148 -9.06 -6.13 -18.99
C THR A 148 -8.17 -6.11 -20.25
N ILE A 149 -8.24 -5.04 -21.05
CA ILE A 149 -7.37 -4.87 -22.24
C ILE A 149 -5.90 -4.74 -21.83
N HIS A 150 -5.61 -4.01 -20.76
CA HIS A 150 -4.25 -3.72 -20.34
C HIS A 150 -3.62 -4.80 -19.44
N LEU A 151 -4.41 -5.43 -18.58
CA LEU A 151 -3.93 -6.30 -17.51
C LEU A 151 -4.32 -7.76 -17.68
N GLY A 152 -5.26 -8.07 -18.57
CA GLY A 152 -5.86 -9.39 -18.73
C GLY A 152 -7.16 -9.54 -17.92
N GLU A 153 -7.87 -10.64 -18.15
CA GLU A 153 -9.09 -11.00 -17.41
C GLU A 153 -8.71 -11.83 -16.18
N PRO A 154 -8.99 -11.34 -14.95
CA PRO A 154 -8.62 -12.07 -13.74
C PRO A 154 -9.44 -13.35 -13.59
N PRO A 155 -8.85 -14.46 -13.10
CA PRO A 155 -9.54 -15.70 -12.87
C PRO A 155 -10.60 -15.56 -11.76
N VAL A 156 -11.75 -16.16 -11.95
CA VAL A 156 -12.83 -16.25 -10.94
C VAL A 156 -12.67 -17.48 -10.03
N SER A 157 -12.04 -18.54 -10.55
CA SER A 157 -11.61 -19.75 -9.84
C SER A 157 -10.39 -20.35 -10.53
N PHE A 158 -9.69 -21.27 -9.86
CA PHE A 158 -8.56 -21.99 -10.42
C PHE A 158 -8.37 -23.33 -9.69
N ASP A 159 -7.79 -24.32 -10.38
CA ASP A 159 -7.32 -25.55 -9.72
C ASP A 159 -6.02 -25.25 -8.98
N TRP A 160 -5.99 -25.60 -7.67
CA TRP A 160 -4.82 -25.44 -6.84
C TRP A 160 -4.24 -26.78 -6.41
N GLU A 161 -3.00 -27.01 -6.80
CA GLU A 161 -2.20 -28.15 -6.40
C GLU A 161 -0.74 -27.72 -6.25
N TRP A 162 -0.02 -28.34 -5.32
CA TRP A 162 1.40 -28.02 -5.10
C TRP A 162 2.16 -29.20 -4.51
N THR A 163 3.48 -29.17 -4.67
CA THR A 163 4.39 -30.05 -3.94
C THR A 163 5.10 -29.21 -2.89
N ASP A 164 5.06 -29.64 -1.64
CA ASP A 164 5.67 -28.90 -0.55
C ASP A 164 7.21 -29.09 -0.51
N LYS A 165 7.90 -28.42 0.44
CA LYS A 165 9.37 -28.48 0.55
C LYS A 165 9.89 -29.86 0.94
N ASP A 166 9.04 -30.73 1.48
CA ASP A 166 9.37 -32.08 1.90
C ASP A 166 9.07 -33.11 0.80
N GLY A 167 8.52 -32.66 -0.34
CA GLY A 167 8.22 -33.49 -1.51
C GLY A 167 6.81 -34.09 -1.51
N GLU A 168 5.96 -33.74 -0.56
CA GLU A 168 4.59 -34.23 -0.47
C GLU A 168 3.67 -33.45 -1.42
N PHE A 169 2.84 -34.18 -2.18
CA PHE A 169 1.87 -33.60 -3.09
C PHE A 169 0.56 -33.26 -2.36
N HIS A 170 0.03 -32.07 -2.61
CA HIS A 170 -1.21 -31.57 -2.07
C HIS A 170 -2.12 -31.06 -3.18
N ARG A 171 -3.43 -31.19 -3.00
CA ARG A 171 -4.42 -30.69 -3.94
C ARG A 171 -5.70 -30.23 -3.23
N ASP A 172 -6.14 -29.02 -3.55
CA ASP A 172 -7.45 -28.51 -3.16
C ASP A 172 -8.50 -28.72 -4.26
N GLY A 173 -8.06 -28.83 -5.52
CA GLY A 173 -8.94 -28.77 -6.67
C GLY A 173 -9.36 -27.33 -6.97
N GLU A 174 -10.58 -27.18 -7.50
CA GLU A 174 -11.09 -25.86 -7.84
C GLU A 174 -11.38 -25.03 -6.58
N ILE A 175 -10.79 -23.83 -6.55
CA ILE A 175 -10.89 -22.88 -5.42
C ILE A 175 -11.02 -21.45 -5.97
N THR A 176 -11.79 -20.60 -5.29
CA THR A 176 -11.87 -19.18 -5.63
C THR A 176 -10.71 -18.40 -4.98
N PRO A 177 -10.32 -17.23 -5.55
CA PRO A 177 -9.27 -16.39 -4.96
C PRO A 177 -9.54 -15.98 -3.50
N VAL A 178 -10.79 -15.76 -3.14
CA VAL A 178 -11.19 -15.42 -1.76
C VAL A 178 -11.03 -16.61 -0.83
N GLU A 179 -11.43 -17.82 -1.25
CA GLU A 179 -11.22 -19.04 -0.46
C GLU A 179 -9.73 -19.37 -0.31
N PHE A 180 -8.94 -19.20 -1.37
CA PHE A 180 -7.49 -19.35 -1.33
C PHE A 180 -6.83 -18.41 -0.32
N TRP A 181 -7.19 -17.12 -0.35
CA TRP A 181 -6.72 -16.12 0.62
C TRP A 181 -7.09 -16.52 2.06
N LYS A 182 -8.36 -16.83 2.30
CA LYS A 182 -8.85 -17.22 3.63
C LYS A 182 -8.16 -18.47 4.17
N LYS A 183 -7.89 -19.44 3.30
CA LYS A 183 -7.29 -20.72 3.70
C LYS A 183 -5.81 -20.60 4.02
N TYR A 184 -5.07 -19.84 3.24
CA TYR A 184 -3.60 -19.84 3.31
C TYR A 184 -2.99 -18.59 3.95
N VAL A 185 -3.68 -17.47 3.96
CA VAL A 185 -3.23 -16.26 4.65
C VAL A 185 -4.04 -16.05 5.92
N GLY A 186 -5.35 -16.33 5.87
CA GLY A 186 -6.26 -16.08 6.96
C GLY A 186 -6.69 -14.61 7.01
N LEU A 187 -7.99 -14.38 7.19
CA LEU A 187 -8.51 -13.03 7.40
C LEU A 187 -8.15 -12.53 8.80
N ALA A 188 -8.24 -13.43 9.81
CA ALA A 188 -8.00 -13.09 11.20
C ALA A 188 -6.58 -12.57 11.48
N ASP A 189 -5.59 -13.03 10.70
CA ASP A 189 -4.20 -12.70 11.00
C ASP A 189 -3.75 -11.35 10.41
N LEU A 190 -4.32 -10.87 9.28
CA LEU A 190 -3.94 -9.61 8.66
C LEU A 190 -5.03 -8.52 8.71
N GLU A 191 -6.31 -8.87 8.91
CA GLU A 191 -7.39 -7.89 9.03
C GLU A 191 -7.51 -7.29 10.42
N ASP A 192 -6.99 -7.97 11.43
CA ASP A 192 -6.97 -7.46 12.81
C ASP A 192 -5.70 -6.63 13.10
N TYR A 193 -5.29 -5.85 12.09
CA TYR A 193 -4.17 -4.92 12.18
C TYR A 193 -4.65 -3.49 12.40
N VAL A 194 -3.78 -2.69 13.00
CA VAL A 194 -3.90 -1.25 13.10
C VAL A 194 -2.70 -0.58 12.47
N CYS A 195 -2.94 0.51 11.73
CA CYS A 195 -1.87 1.37 11.24
C CYS A 195 -1.48 2.35 12.36
N LEU A 196 -0.27 2.21 12.87
CA LEU A 196 0.34 3.17 13.78
C LEU A 196 1.05 4.23 12.95
N VAL A 197 0.94 5.50 13.35
CA VAL A 197 1.65 6.61 12.70
C VAL A 197 2.40 7.43 13.75
N ASP A 198 3.57 7.91 13.39
CA ASP A 198 4.28 8.94 14.13
C ASP A 198 4.14 10.28 13.40
N ASP A 199 2.99 10.94 13.60
CA ASP A 199 2.80 12.32 13.17
C ASP A 199 3.34 13.25 14.26
N PRO A 200 4.43 13.97 14.00
CA PRO A 200 5.10 14.79 15.01
C PRO A 200 4.41 16.13 15.27
N ARG A 201 3.42 16.51 14.46
CA ARG A 201 2.76 17.81 14.57
C ARG A 201 2.02 17.96 15.90
N THR A 202 2.20 19.07 16.58
CA THR A 202 1.68 19.31 17.94
C THR A 202 0.17 19.31 18.04
N GLU A 203 -0.55 19.70 16.97
CA GLU A 203 -2.01 19.64 16.87
C GLU A 203 -2.58 18.22 16.78
N HIS A 204 -1.75 17.24 16.44
CA HIS A 204 -2.13 15.83 16.34
C HIS A 204 -1.67 15.05 17.57
N ALA A 205 -2.48 15.04 18.61
CA ALA A 205 -2.11 14.41 19.89
C ALA A 205 -1.83 12.91 19.76
N LYS A 206 -0.78 12.44 20.45
CA LYS A 206 -0.50 11.01 20.58
C LYS A 206 -1.65 10.28 21.30
N GLY A 207 -1.92 9.02 20.93
CA GLY A 207 -3.03 8.22 21.42
C GLY A 207 -4.38 8.55 20.78
N LYS A 208 -4.41 9.39 19.74
CA LYS A 208 -5.62 9.72 18.99
C LYS A 208 -5.61 9.11 17.59
N LYS A 209 -6.79 8.78 17.10
CA LYS A 209 -6.99 8.38 15.70
C LYS A 209 -6.95 9.60 14.78
N ILE A 210 -6.33 9.42 13.63
CA ILE A 210 -6.27 10.38 12.53
C ILE A 210 -6.80 9.67 11.29
N GLY A 211 -7.77 10.26 10.59
CA GLY A 211 -8.26 9.80 9.30
C GLY A 211 -7.86 10.77 8.20
N ILE A 212 -7.83 10.28 6.97
CA ILE A 212 -7.64 11.12 5.79
C ILE A 212 -8.92 11.03 4.97
N GLU A 213 -9.63 12.15 4.86
CA GLU A 213 -10.84 12.25 4.05
C GLU A 213 -10.53 12.00 2.57
N HIS A 214 -11.44 11.38 1.86
CA HIS A 214 -11.32 11.02 0.44
C HIS A 214 -10.14 10.09 0.09
N LEU A 215 -9.42 9.53 1.06
CA LEU A 215 -8.38 8.54 0.84
C LEU A 215 -8.93 7.13 1.05
N GLY A 216 -9.25 6.48 -0.05
CA GLY A 216 -9.77 5.12 -0.07
C GLY A 216 -9.73 4.52 -1.47
N ASN A 217 -10.11 3.26 -1.58
CA ASN A 217 -10.18 2.57 -2.87
C ASN A 217 -11.46 1.73 -3.04
N VAL A 218 -12.06 1.24 -1.96
CA VAL A 218 -13.25 0.38 -2.01
C VAL A 218 -14.44 1.10 -1.38
N ALA A 219 -15.49 1.33 -2.16
CA ALA A 219 -16.70 1.96 -1.63
C ALA A 219 -17.37 1.03 -0.59
N GLY A 220 -17.54 1.56 0.63
CA GLY A 220 -18.03 0.80 1.78
C GLY A 220 -16.99 -0.10 2.45
N GLY A 221 -15.73 -0.03 2.04
CA GLY A 221 -14.60 -0.66 2.74
C GLY A 221 -14.19 0.10 4.01
N ASP A 222 -13.18 -0.44 4.70
CA ASP A 222 -12.63 0.21 5.89
C ASP A 222 -11.96 1.54 5.53
N ALA A 223 -12.21 2.57 6.33
CA ALA A 223 -11.58 3.89 6.15
C ALA A 223 -10.07 3.82 6.45
N THR A 224 -9.29 4.64 5.77
CA THR A 224 -7.87 4.82 6.06
C THR A 224 -7.72 5.65 7.33
N GLU A 225 -7.47 4.97 8.44
CA GLU A 225 -7.29 5.54 9.77
C GLU A 225 -5.96 5.10 10.38
N TYR A 226 -5.37 5.98 11.16
CA TYR A 226 -4.12 5.76 11.88
C TYR A 226 -4.29 6.03 13.36
N LEU A 227 -3.60 5.27 14.21
CA LEU A 227 -3.41 5.62 15.61
C LEU A 227 -2.07 6.37 15.76
N ASN A 228 -2.11 7.65 16.14
CA ASN A 228 -0.90 8.44 16.33
C ASN A 228 -0.20 8.05 17.65
N VAL A 229 1.03 7.57 17.55
CA VAL A 229 1.82 7.05 18.69
C VAL A 229 3.24 7.63 18.71
N PRO A 230 3.96 7.57 19.83
CA PRO A 230 5.38 7.89 19.85
C PRO A 230 6.19 6.95 18.95
N ASN A 231 7.24 7.46 18.29
CA ASN A 231 8.11 6.67 17.41
C ASN A 231 8.67 5.43 18.11
N GLN A 232 9.12 5.55 19.37
CA GLN A 232 9.64 4.43 20.13
C GLN A 232 8.64 3.29 20.29
N PHE A 233 7.36 3.62 20.49
CA PHE A 233 6.31 2.59 20.55
C PHE A 233 6.18 1.80 19.23
N MET A 234 6.29 2.49 18.09
CA MET A 234 6.32 1.82 16.77
C MET A 234 7.50 0.86 16.66
N LYS A 235 8.71 1.31 17.05
CA LYS A 235 9.94 0.47 17.07
C LYS A 235 9.76 -0.76 17.94
N ASP A 236 9.21 -0.60 19.12
CA ASP A 236 9.00 -1.70 20.07
C ASP A 236 8.02 -2.74 19.52
N CYS A 237 6.90 -2.31 18.92
CA CYS A 237 5.96 -3.20 18.25
C CYS A 237 6.62 -3.98 17.09
N VAL A 238 7.35 -3.28 16.21
CA VAL A 238 8.04 -3.91 15.07
C VAL A 238 9.09 -4.91 15.56
N LYS A 239 9.90 -4.54 16.55
CA LYS A 239 10.90 -5.42 17.17
C LYS A 239 10.24 -6.68 17.76
N GLN A 240 9.17 -6.52 18.51
CA GLN A 240 8.45 -7.64 19.12
C GLN A 240 7.93 -8.62 18.05
N ILE A 241 7.28 -8.14 17.00
CA ILE A 241 6.77 -9.00 15.92
C ILE A 241 7.90 -9.76 15.24
N LEU A 242 8.99 -9.06 14.88
CA LEU A 242 10.12 -9.67 14.18
C LEU A 242 10.83 -10.74 15.03
N VAL A 243 11.04 -10.47 16.33
CA VAL A 243 11.80 -11.36 17.21
C VAL A 243 10.94 -12.52 17.74
N GLU A 244 9.70 -12.26 18.15
CA GLU A 244 8.86 -13.28 18.78
C GLU A 244 8.03 -14.09 17.79
N GLN A 245 7.53 -13.45 16.72
CA GLN A 245 6.65 -14.10 15.75
C GLN A 245 7.37 -14.45 14.44
N GLY A 246 8.48 -13.79 14.13
CA GLY A 246 9.24 -13.96 12.90
C GLY A 246 8.48 -13.50 11.65
N ILE A 247 7.47 -12.64 11.79
CA ILE A 247 6.62 -12.17 10.69
C ILE A 247 7.15 -10.82 10.19
N PRO A 248 7.28 -10.59 8.87
CA PRO A 248 7.62 -9.29 8.32
C PRO A 248 6.56 -8.23 8.65
N VAL A 249 6.98 -6.97 8.79
CA VAL A 249 6.08 -5.86 9.16
C VAL A 249 6.05 -4.83 8.03
N TRP A 250 4.88 -4.57 7.48
CA TRP A 250 4.67 -3.51 6.49
C TRP A 250 4.85 -2.13 7.12
N PHE A 251 5.51 -1.22 6.39
CA PHE A 251 5.72 0.14 6.84
C PHE A 251 5.76 1.13 5.68
N GLY A 252 5.47 2.40 5.98
CA GLY A 252 5.57 3.54 5.09
C GLY A 252 6.62 4.54 5.56
N ALA A 253 7.42 5.05 4.63
CA ALA A 253 8.51 5.98 4.91
C ALA A 253 8.68 7.03 3.81
N ASP A 254 9.40 8.11 4.11
CA ASP A 254 10.07 8.92 3.08
C ASP A 254 11.40 8.26 2.74
N CYS A 255 11.46 7.53 1.65
CA CYS A 255 12.62 6.67 1.33
C CYS A 255 13.77 7.40 0.61
N HIS A 256 13.61 8.68 0.23
CA HIS A 256 14.62 9.39 -0.55
C HIS A 256 15.78 9.98 0.25
N PRO A 257 15.56 10.55 1.46
CA PRO A 257 16.63 11.17 2.21
C PRO A 257 17.69 10.18 2.65
N PHE A 258 18.95 10.56 2.55
CA PHE A 258 20.11 9.81 3.06
C PHE A 258 20.08 8.31 2.66
N MET A 259 19.87 8.06 1.37
CA MET A 259 19.83 6.72 0.80
C MET A 259 21.03 6.46 -0.10
N ASP A 260 21.80 5.41 0.19
CA ASP A 260 22.70 4.78 -0.77
C ASP A 260 21.96 3.62 -1.45
N ARG A 261 21.44 3.91 -2.64
CA ARG A 261 20.62 2.94 -3.37
C ARG A 261 21.42 1.74 -3.88
N GLU A 262 22.66 1.95 -4.25
CA GLU A 262 23.51 0.91 -4.83
C GLU A 262 23.91 -0.12 -3.77
N ASN A 263 24.38 0.37 -2.64
CA ASN A 263 24.80 -0.49 -1.53
C ASN A 263 23.64 -0.92 -0.62
N GLY A 264 22.47 -0.30 -0.78
CA GLY A 264 21.27 -0.65 -0.02
C GLY A 264 21.32 -0.20 1.44
N ALA A 265 21.64 1.07 1.66
CA ALA A 265 21.75 1.64 3.00
C ALA A 265 20.91 2.89 3.16
N TRP A 266 20.28 3.01 4.33
CA TRP A 266 19.69 4.23 4.87
C TRP A 266 20.33 4.54 6.22
N ALA A 267 20.99 5.70 6.34
CA ALA A 267 21.49 6.20 7.60
C ALA A 267 21.60 7.73 7.56
N THR A 268 21.28 8.39 8.66
CA THR A 268 21.23 9.87 8.72
C THR A 268 22.57 10.54 8.52
N ASP A 269 23.66 9.81 8.66
CA ASP A 269 25.05 10.26 8.53
C ASP A 269 25.76 9.86 7.23
N LEU A 270 25.02 9.34 6.23
CA LEU A 270 25.61 8.94 4.93
C LEU A 270 26.21 10.12 4.15
N PHE A 271 25.62 11.31 4.27
CA PHE A 271 26.02 12.49 3.51
C PHE A 271 26.04 13.73 4.37
N GLU A 272 27.19 14.43 4.38
CA GLU A 272 27.39 15.69 5.13
C GLU A 272 27.02 16.92 4.31
N TYR A 273 25.76 16.99 3.79
CA TYR A 273 25.33 18.07 2.88
C TYR A 273 25.54 19.47 3.46
N GLY A 274 25.21 19.68 4.74
CA GLY A 274 25.39 20.97 5.40
C GLY A 274 26.85 21.44 5.37
N ARG A 275 27.79 20.52 5.61
CA ARG A 275 29.23 20.79 5.56
C ARG A 275 29.74 21.06 4.14
N VAL A 276 29.24 20.29 3.16
CA VAL A 276 29.67 20.43 1.75
C VAL A 276 29.19 21.73 1.14
N TYR A 277 27.95 22.13 1.44
CA TYR A 277 27.33 23.31 0.85
C TYR A 277 27.45 24.58 1.71
N ASP A 278 27.95 24.46 2.95
CA ASP A 278 28.00 25.54 3.94
C ASP A 278 26.59 26.16 4.17
N VAL A 279 25.59 25.28 4.32
CA VAL A 279 24.18 25.62 4.52
C VAL A 279 23.63 24.85 5.72
N ASP A 280 22.85 25.53 6.54
CA ASP A 280 22.06 24.89 7.59
C ASP A 280 20.83 24.22 7.00
N PHE A 281 20.78 22.89 7.07
CA PHE A 281 19.63 22.06 6.67
C PHE A 281 18.91 21.43 7.88
N ASP A 282 19.12 21.96 9.07
CA ASP A 282 18.62 21.37 10.31
C ASP A 282 17.12 21.67 10.50
N LEU A 283 16.29 20.82 9.88
CA LEU A 283 14.86 20.74 10.12
C LEU A 283 14.54 19.50 10.93
N ASP A 284 13.88 19.66 12.07
CA ASP A 284 13.34 18.54 12.81
C ASP A 284 12.19 17.84 12.03
N LYS A 285 11.79 16.66 12.48
CA LYS A 285 10.75 15.86 11.80
C LYS A 285 9.42 16.62 11.70
N GLU A 286 9.03 17.40 12.73
CA GLU A 286 7.81 18.21 12.70
C GLU A 286 7.89 19.28 11.60
N ALA A 287 8.98 20.03 11.56
CA ALA A 287 9.17 21.08 10.56
C ALA A 287 9.20 20.52 9.13
N ARG A 288 9.89 19.39 8.90
CA ARG A 288 9.91 18.74 7.59
C ARG A 288 8.49 18.38 7.10
N VAL A 289 7.67 17.78 7.96
CA VAL A 289 6.28 17.45 7.61
C VAL A 289 5.44 18.69 7.40
N ARG A 290 5.57 19.68 8.28
CA ARG A 290 4.78 20.92 8.26
C ARG A 290 5.04 21.78 7.03
N PHE A 291 6.28 21.86 6.59
CA PHE A 291 6.69 22.65 5.43
C PHE A 291 6.76 21.86 4.12
N GLY A 292 6.38 20.58 4.12
CA GLY A 292 6.31 19.76 2.91
C GLY A 292 7.67 19.29 2.39
N ASP A 293 8.71 19.33 3.25
CA ASP A 293 10.05 18.82 2.92
C ASP A 293 10.12 17.28 3.00
N SER A 294 9.25 16.67 3.78
CA SER A 294 9.14 15.21 3.91
C SER A 294 7.69 14.75 3.92
N ALA A 295 7.42 13.66 3.22
CA ALA A 295 6.14 12.98 3.21
C ALA A 295 6.33 11.49 2.96
N MET A 296 5.45 10.65 3.49
CA MET A 296 5.45 9.22 3.19
C MET A 296 5.23 8.98 1.69
N ASN A 297 6.20 8.41 1.02
CA ASN A 297 6.21 8.23 -0.44
C ASN A 297 6.47 6.79 -0.89
N HIS A 298 6.87 5.89 0.02
CA HIS A 298 7.20 4.52 -0.32
C HIS A 298 6.84 3.54 0.80
N ALA A 299 6.34 2.37 0.41
CA ALA A 299 6.02 1.29 1.34
C ALA A 299 6.94 0.08 1.13
N MET A 300 7.38 -0.52 2.23
CA MET A 300 8.31 -1.64 2.27
C MET A 300 7.93 -2.60 3.42
N ALA A 301 8.75 -3.64 3.65
CA ALA A 301 8.55 -4.54 4.77
C ALA A 301 9.83 -4.69 5.60
N PHE A 302 9.73 -4.53 6.92
CA PHE A 302 10.78 -4.95 7.83
C PHE A 302 10.86 -6.48 7.83
N ALA A 303 12.06 -7.00 7.63
CA ALA A 303 12.34 -8.45 7.55
C ALA A 303 13.31 -8.93 8.63
N GLY A 304 13.85 -8.03 9.45
CA GLY A 304 14.76 -8.36 10.54
C GLY A 304 15.20 -7.13 11.31
N VAL A 305 15.75 -7.36 12.50
CA VAL A 305 16.25 -6.32 13.40
C VAL A 305 17.56 -6.79 14.07
N ASP A 306 18.52 -5.88 14.18
CA ASP A 306 19.76 -6.07 14.93
C ASP A 306 19.59 -5.40 16.30
N VAL A 307 19.58 -6.23 17.35
CA VAL A 307 19.38 -5.79 18.74
C VAL A 307 20.68 -6.03 19.52
N ALA A 308 21.15 -5.01 20.23
CA ALA A 308 22.30 -5.11 21.11
C ALA A 308 21.95 -5.90 22.38
N ASP A 309 22.99 -6.32 23.14
CA ASP A 309 22.82 -7.09 24.38
C ASP A 309 22.00 -6.37 25.47
N ASP A 310 21.98 -5.05 25.44
CA ASP A 310 21.18 -4.19 26.34
C ASP A 310 19.73 -3.99 25.86
N GLY A 311 19.33 -4.62 24.74
CA GLY A 311 18.01 -4.51 24.15
C GLY A 311 17.81 -3.32 23.21
N THR A 312 18.83 -2.49 22.98
CA THR A 312 18.78 -1.34 22.06
C THR A 312 18.78 -1.82 20.61
N THR A 313 17.90 -1.26 19.79
CA THR A 313 17.90 -1.50 18.33
C THR A 313 19.00 -0.68 17.67
N ARG A 314 19.73 -1.31 16.75
CA ARG A 314 20.82 -0.66 16.01
C ARG A 314 20.51 -0.50 14.54
N ARG A 315 19.93 -1.52 13.93
CA ARG A 315 19.68 -1.58 12.48
C ARG A 315 18.47 -2.46 12.20
N TRP A 316 17.84 -2.17 11.07
CA TRP A 316 16.68 -2.88 10.54
C TRP A 316 17.00 -3.43 9.15
N ARG A 317 16.64 -4.69 8.90
CA ARG A 317 16.67 -5.26 7.55
C ARG A 317 15.34 -5.02 6.87
N VAL A 318 15.39 -4.47 5.68
CA VAL A 318 14.20 -4.07 4.90
C VAL A 318 14.13 -4.85 3.61
N GLU A 319 13.00 -5.49 3.31
CA GLU A 319 12.68 -6.03 1.99
C GLU A 319 12.02 -4.94 1.15
N ASN A 320 12.67 -4.58 0.02
CA ASN A 320 12.20 -3.55 -0.89
C ASN A 320 11.61 -4.19 -2.18
N SER A 321 10.85 -3.40 -2.95
CA SER A 321 10.17 -3.82 -4.17
C SER A 321 10.90 -3.44 -5.47
N TRP A 322 12.18 -3.07 -5.42
CA TRP A 322 12.94 -2.61 -6.59
C TRP A 322 13.70 -3.71 -7.34
N GLY A 323 13.45 -4.98 -6.96
CA GLY A 323 14.02 -6.15 -7.59
C GLY A 323 15.37 -6.59 -7.00
N ALA A 324 15.71 -7.85 -7.24
CA ALA A 324 16.86 -8.53 -6.63
C ALA A 324 18.24 -8.10 -7.20
N LYS A 325 18.27 -7.18 -8.16
CA LYS A 325 19.54 -6.67 -8.75
C LYS A 325 20.12 -5.49 -7.98
N ILE A 326 19.35 -4.92 -7.03
CA ILE A 326 19.71 -3.74 -6.26
C ILE A 326 20.05 -4.18 -4.84
N ALA A 327 21.06 -3.59 -4.23
CA ALA A 327 21.50 -3.88 -2.87
C ALA A 327 21.82 -5.37 -2.65
N ASP A 328 21.59 -5.90 -1.45
CA ASP A 328 21.72 -7.34 -1.16
C ASP A 328 20.47 -8.11 -1.61
N LYS A 329 20.36 -8.41 -2.91
CA LYS A 329 19.22 -9.14 -3.48
C LYS A 329 17.85 -8.50 -3.20
N GLY A 330 17.80 -7.17 -3.20
CA GLY A 330 16.59 -6.41 -2.91
C GLY A 330 16.39 -6.06 -1.43
N TYR A 331 17.31 -6.51 -0.55
CA TYR A 331 17.28 -6.16 0.87
C TYR A 331 18.19 -4.96 1.15
N PHE A 332 17.72 -4.10 2.02
CA PHE A 332 18.41 -2.89 2.47
C PHE A 332 18.67 -2.96 3.98
N THR A 333 19.65 -2.19 4.43
CA THR A 333 19.92 -1.97 5.85
C THR A 333 19.57 -0.54 6.21
N MET A 334 18.78 -0.35 7.26
CA MET A 334 18.35 0.95 7.77
C MET A 334 18.91 1.14 9.17
N SER A 335 19.54 2.29 9.47
CA SER A 335 19.94 2.63 10.83
C SER A 335 18.72 2.96 11.70
N ASP A 336 18.85 2.80 13.00
CA ASP A 336 17.77 3.10 13.95
C ASP A 336 17.43 4.59 14.01
N ASP A 337 18.42 5.46 13.82
CA ASP A 337 18.21 6.91 13.73
C ASP A 337 17.41 7.29 12.48
N TRP A 338 17.70 6.63 11.35
CA TRP A 338 16.93 6.86 10.14
C TRP A 338 15.47 6.41 10.28
N PHE A 339 15.21 5.31 10.99
CA PHE A 339 13.84 4.91 11.33
C PHE A 339 13.12 6.05 12.07
N THR A 340 13.78 6.63 13.09
CA THR A 340 13.21 7.74 13.87
C THR A 340 12.78 8.90 12.98
N GLU A 341 13.62 9.27 12.04
CA GLU A 341 13.45 10.49 11.25
C GLU A 341 12.48 10.30 10.06
N TYR A 342 12.45 9.13 9.41
CA TYR A 342 11.81 8.98 8.11
C TYR A 342 10.77 7.87 8.02
N VAL A 343 10.63 6.99 9.02
CA VAL A 343 9.50 6.07 9.09
C VAL A 343 8.31 6.77 9.72
N TYR A 344 7.19 6.75 9.01
CA TYR A 344 5.96 7.41 9.44
C TYR A 344 4.88 6.45 9.87
N GLU A 345 4.77 5.28 9.24
CA GLU A 345 3.69 4.33 9.45
C GLU A 345 4.21 2.90 9.58
N VAL A 346 3.59 2.11 10.46
CA VAL A 346 3.74 0.66 10.53
C VAL A 346 2.38 0.00 10.70
N ALA A 347 2.16 -1.15 10.05
CA ALA A 347 0.96 -1.96 10.23
C ALA A 347 1.26 -3.11 11.20
N VAL A 348 0.57 -3.15 12.32
CA VAL A 348 0.80 -4.13 13.40
C VAL A 348 -0.49 -4.77 13.89
N PRO A 349 -0.48 -6.01 14.43
CA PRO A 349 -1.65 -6.62 15.05
C PRO A 349 -2.21 -5.76 16.19
N LYS A 350 -3.54 -5.64 16.29
CA LYS A 350 -4.21 -4.90 17.39
C LYS A 350 -3.98 -5.53 18.77
N ALA A 351 -3.59 -6.79 18.81
CA ALA A 351 -3.35 -7.52 20.07
C ALA A 351 -2.00 -7.20 20.74
N LEU A 352 -1.15 -6.38 20.11
CA LEU A 352 0.09 -5.84 20.68
C LEU A 352 -0.24 -4.59 21.50
#